data_5b9343bcd868fff1fcdd5cdaf1d04c82
#
_entry.id   5b9343bcd868fff1fcdd5cdaf1d04c82
#
_cell.length_a   1.000
_cell.length_b   1.000
_cell.length_c   1.000
_cell.angle_alpha   90.00
_cell.angle_beta   90.00
_cell.angle_gamma   90.00
#
_symmetry.space_group_name_H-M   'P 1'
#
loop_
_entity.id
_entity.type
_entity.pdbx_description
1 polymer ?
#
loop_
_entity_poly.entity_id
_entity_poly.type
_entity_poly.pdbx_seq_one_letter_code
_entity_poly.pdbx_strand_id
1 'polypeptide(L)'
;MKIGIVCYPTFGGSGVVATELGLAMSRKGHEVHFITYSQPVRLDLLSPNVHFHEVHVPDYALFHYQPYELALSSRLVNVIKTYGIDVLHVHYAIPHAYAAYMTKKMLEDMGIKLPIVTTLHGTDITL
;
A
#
# COMPACT_ATOMS: atom_id res chain seq x y z
N MET A 1 -3.84 14.84 7.04
CA MET A 1 -3.31 13.56 7.59
C MET A 1 -2.48 12.87 6.53
N LYS A 2 -1.58 12.02 6.93
CA LYS A 2 -0.73 11.25 6.02
C LYS A 2 -1.29 9.85 5.86
N ILE A 3 -1.69 9.51 4.63
CA ILE A 3 -2.41 8.28 4.32
C ILE A 3 -1.53 7.41 3.44
N GLY A 4 -1.28 6.17 3.88
CA GLY A 4 -0.63 5.18 3.04
C GLY A 4 -1.67 4.34 2.32
N ILE A 5 -1.51 4.11 1.03
CA ILE A 5 -2.42 3.30 0.22
C ILE A 5 -1.65 2.14 -0.39
N VAL A 6 -2.10 0.93 -0.10
CA VAL A 6 -1.57 -0.30 -0.69
C VAL A 6 -2.59 -0.83 -1.68
N CYS A 7 -2.17 -1.03 -2.92
CA CYS A 7 -3.07 -1.46 -3.99
C CYS A 7 -2.30 -2.16 -5.11
N TYR A 8 -3.03 -2.77 -6.02
CA TYR A 8 -2.45 -3.25 -7.27
C TYR A 8 -2.33 -2.10 -8.29
N PRO A 9 -1.23 -2.01 -9.04
CA PRO A 9 -1.03 -0.95 -10.04
C PRO A 9 -1.64 -1.32 -11.39
N THR A 10 -2.90 -1.74 -11.43
CA THR A 10 -3.55 -2.27 -12.63
C THR A 10 -4.58 -1.30 -13.20
N PHE A 11 -4.93 -1.52 -14.48
CA PHE A 11 -5.91 -0.71 -15.20
C PHE A 11 -7.33 -0.83 -14.68
N GLY A 12 -7.70 -2.00 -14.16
CA GLY A 12 -9.08 -2.25 -13.77
C GLY A 12 -9.25 -2.53 -12.29
N GLY A 13 -10.49 -2.67 -11.88
CA GLY A 13 -10.85 -3.16 -10.56
C GLY A 13 -10.29 -2.33 -9.42
N SER A 14 -9.66 -3.00 -8.47
CA SER A 14 -9.19 -2.41 -7.23
C SER A 14 -8.12 -1.33 -7.42
N GLY A 15 -7.27 -1.47 -8.44
CA GLY A 15 -6.21 -0.49 -8.69
C GLY A 15 -6.74 0.87 -9.09
N VAL A 16 -7.75 0.89 -9.96
CA VAL A 16 -8.39 2.14 -10.39
C VAL A 16 -9.12 2.81 -9.23
N VAL A 17 -9.90 2.04 -8.46
CA VAL A 17 -10.63 2.55 -7.31
C VAL A 17 -9.68 3.16 -6.29
N ALA A 18 -8.62 2.44 -5.95
CA ALA A 18 -7.64 2.91 -4.97
C ALA A 18 -6.96 4.20 -5.44
N THR A 19 -6.56 4.26 -6.69
CA THR A 19 -5.86 5.42 -7.25
C THR A 19 -6.77 6.65 -7.29
N GLU A 20 -7.99 6.51 -7.78
CA GLU A 20 -8.94 7.62 -7.85
C GLU A 20 -9.31 8.14 -6.47
N LEU A 21 -9.50 7.24 -5.50
CA LEU A 21 -9.79 7.63 -4.13
C LEU A 21 -8.61 8.39 -3.52
N GLY A 22 -7.40 7.88 -3.71
CA GLY A 22 -6.19 8.54 -3.21
C GLY A 22 -6.01 9.93 -3.79
N LEU A 23 -6.22 10.08 -5.10
CA LEU A 23 -6.15 11.39 -5.75
C LEU A 23 -7.22 12.35 -5.21
N ALA A 24 -8.43 11.83 -4.96
CA ALA A 24 -9.50 12.65 -4.37
C ALA A 24 -9.12 13.14 -2.95
N MET A 25 -8.51 12.26 -2.15
CA MET A 25 -8.04 12.64 -0.82
C MET A 25 -6.92 13.67 -0.88
N SER A 26 -6.01 13.56 -1.85
CA SER A 26 -4.94 14.55 -2.02
C SER A 26 -5.50 15.93 -2.37
N ARG A 27 -6.56 15.98 -3.16
CA ARG A 27 -7.24 17.25 -3.50
C ARG A 27 -7.90 17.88 -2.27
N LYS A 28 -8.20 17.10 -1.25
CA LYS A 28 -8.74 17.60 0.02
C LYS A 28 -7.65 18.02 1.02
N GLY A 29 -6.40 17.98 0.61
CA GLY A 29 -5.29 18.44 1.43
C GLY A 29 -4.56 17.36 2.21
N HIS A 30 -4.91 16.08 2.03
CA HIS A 30 -4.20 14.98 2.66
C HIS A 30 -2.93 14.65 1.88
N GLU A 31 -1.88 14.28 2.59
CA GLU A 31 -0.67 13.74 1.96
C GLU A 31 -0.88 12.24 1.74
N VAL A 32 -0.76 11.81 0.49
CA VAL A 32 -1.08 10.43 0.10
C VAL A 32 0.17 9.73 -0.41
N HIS A 33 0.46 8.56 0.15
CA HIS A 33 1.60 7.74 -0.21
C HIS A 33 1.11 6.42 -0.78
N PHE A 34 1.34 6.20 -2.07
CA PHE A 34 1.03 4.93 -2.73
C PHE A 34 2.21 3.98 -2.58
N ILE A 35 1.94 2.76 -2.15
CA ILE A 35 2.97 1.74 -1.92
C ILE A 35 2.57 0.50 -2.70
N THR A 36 3.29 0.23 -3.81
CA THR A 36 3.00 -0.88 -4.69
C THR A 36 4.24 -1.21 -5.56
N TYR A 37 4.20 -2.32 -6.30
CA TYR A 37 5.38 -2.81 -7.03
C TYR A 37 5.65 -2.08 -8.36
N SER A 38 4.70 -1.29 -8.85
CA SER A 38 4.95 -0.39 -9.98
C SER A 38 4.00 0.80 -9.89
N GLN A 39 4.29 1.87 -10.62
CA GLN A 39 3.48 3.07 -10.57
C GLN A 39 2.06 2.76 -11.07
N PRO A 40 1.02 3.08 -10.28
CA PRO A 40 -0.37 2.92 -10.72
C PRO A 40 -0.63 3.72 -11.98
N VAL A 41 -1.44 3.16 -12.89
CA VAL A 41 -1.63 3.68 -14.26
C VAL A 41 -2.18 5.10 -14.28
N ARG A 42 -3.06 5.43 -13.33
CA ARG A 42 -3.71 6.74 -13.27
C ARG A 42 -3.06 7.69 -12.27
N LEU A 43 -1.90 7.34 -11.74
CA LEU A 43 -1.28 8.16 -10.71
C LEU A 43 -0.64 9.40 -11.31
N ASP A 44 -1.04 10.57 -10.79
CA ASP A 44 -0.47 11.85 -11.15
C ASP A 44 0.56 12.26 -10.11
N LEU A 45 1.85 12.05 -10.42
CA LEU A 45 2.95 12.40 -9.53
C LEU A 45 3.28 13.90 -9.54
N LEU A 46 2.64 14.67 -10.41
CA LEU A 46 2.81 16.13 -10.42
C LEU A 46 1.97 16.80 -9.34
N SER A 47 1.01 16.10 -8.76
CA SER A 47 0.24 16.60 -7.61
C SER A 47 1.16 16.70 -6.39
N PRO A 48 1.21 17.86 -5.70
CA PRO A 48 2.21 18.08 -4.65
C PRO A 48 2.05 17.20 -3.42
N ASN A 49 0.87 16.65 -3.19
CA ASN A 49 0.58 15.82 -2.02
C ASN A 49 0.58 14.32 -2.32
N VAL A 50 1.06 13.92 -3.50
CA VAL A 50 1.03 12.52 -3.92
C VAL A 50 2.46 11.99 -4.03
N HIS A 51 2.71 10.87 -3.38
CA HIS A 51 4.00 10.20 -3.37
C HIS A 51 3.84 8.75 -3.80
N PHE A 52 4.83 8.22 -4.48
CA PHE A 52 4.86 6.81 -4.88
C PHE A 52 6.11 6.14 -4.31
N HIS A 53 5.91 5.00 -3.67
CA HIS A 53 6.99 4.19 -3.11
C HIS A 53 6.94 2.80 -3.73
N GLU A 54 7.98 2.47 -4.48
CA GLU A 54 8.04 1.18 -5.15
C GLU A 54 8.41 0.07 -4.16
N VAL A 55 7.66 -1.02 -4.23
CA VAL A 55 8.01 -2.28 -3.56
C VAL A 55 8.87 -3.07 -4.52
N HIS A 56 10.14 -3.20 -4.20
CA HIS A 56 11.07 -3.94 -5.04
C HIS A 56 11.02 -5.41 -4.66
N VAL A 57 10.51 -6.25 -5.58
CA VAL A 57 10.40 -7.68 -5.37
C VAL A 57 11.65 -8.34 -5.97
N PRO A 58 12.56 -8.87 -5.13
CA PRO A 58 13.77 -9.49 -5.66
C PRO A 58 13.46 -10.80 -6.38
N ASP A 59 14.18 -11.03 -7.48
CA ASP A 59 14.09 -12.27 -8.24
C ASP A 59 15.17 -13.22 -7.71
N TYR A 60 14.76 -14.20 -6.91
CA TYR A 60 15.66 -15.22 -6.39
C TYR A 60 15.69 -16.41 -7.34
N ALA A 61 16.82 -16.66 -7.96
CA ALA A 61 17.00 -17.75 -8.91
C ALA A 61 16.71 -19.14 -8.31
N LEU A 62 16.80 -19.28 -7.00
CA LEU A 62 16.55 -20.54 -6.29
C LEU A 62 15.08 -20.75 -5.89
N PHE A 63 14.24 -19.73 -6.04
CA PHE A 63 12.84 -19.80 -5.65
C PHE A 63 11.95 -19.63 -6.87
N HIS A 64 10.91 -20.46 -6.95
CA HIS A 64 9.96 -20.41 -8.06
C HIS A 64 8.87 -19.36 -7.89
N TYR A 65 8.86 -18.62 -6.79
CA TYR A 65 7.94 -17.53 -6.56
C TYR A 65 8.67 -16.32 -5.99
N GLN A 66 8.11 -15.15 -6.22
CA GLN A 66 8.64 -13.90 -5.67
C GLN A 66 7.96 -13.61 -4.33
N PRO A 67 8.70 -13.35 -3.25
CA PRO A 67 8.11 -13.12 -1.93
C PRO A 67 7.56 -11.70 -1.80
N TYR A 68 6.49 -11.42 -2.52
CA TYR A 68 5.91 -10.08 -2.56
C TYR A 68 5.45 -9.60 -1.18
N GLU A 69 4.78 -10.45 -0.40
CA GLU A 69 4.26 -10.08 0.92
C GLU A 69 5.37 -9.65 1.86
N LEU A 70 6.51 -10.32 1.81
CA LEU A 70 7.66 -9.99 2.64
C LEU A 70 8.28 -8.66 2.20
N ALA A 71 8.46 -8.48 0.89
CA ALA A 71 8.99 -7.25 0.34
C ALA A 71 8.06 -6.06 0.65
N LEU A 72 6.75 -6.27 0.54
CA LEU A 72 5.74 -5.27 0.86
C LEU A 72 5.79 -4.90 2.34
N SER A 73 5.81 -5.88 3.24
CA SER A 73 5.86 -5.61 4.68
C SER A 73 7.09 -4.81 5.07
N SER A 74 8.25 -5.16 4.52
CA SER A 74 9.50 -4.44 4.78
C SER A 74 9.43 -3.00 4.28
N ARG A 75 8.88 -2.80 3.08
CA ARG A 75 8.74 -1.46 2.51
C ARG A 75 7.75 -0.63 3.31
N LEU A 76 6.64 -1.22 3.76
CA LEU A 76 5.64 -0.55 4.59
C LEU A 76 6.24 -0.06 5.90
N VAL A 77 7.00 -0.90 6.60
CA VAL A 77 7.67 -0.48 7.83
C VAL A 77 8.58 0.73 7.56
N ASN A 78 9.36 0.67 6.50
CA ASN A 78 10.27 1.75 6.13
C ASN A 78 9.52 3.06 5.85
N VAL A 79 8.49 3.01 5.00
CA VAL A 79 7.73 4.20 4.61
C VAL A 79 6.99 4.79 5.80
N ILE A 80 6.35 3.96 6.61
CA ILE A 80 5.59 4.42 7.78
C ILE A 80 6.50 5.13 8.77
N LYS A 81 7.67 4.56 9.04
CA LYS A 81 8.64 5.18 9.95
C LYS A 81 9.25 6.46 9.39
N THR A 82 9.60 6.45 8.09
CA THR A 82 10.28 7.57 7.47
C THR A 82 9.36 8.79 7.30
N TYR A 83 8.12 8.57 6.90
CA TYR A 83 7.20 9.65 6.56
C TYR A 83 6.14 9.93 7.64
N GLY A 84 6.03 9.09 8.65
CA GLY A 84 5.04 9.29 9.72
C GLY A 84 3.61 9.08 9.25
N ILE A 85 3.35 7.95 8.59
CA ILE A 85 2.02 7.63 8.08
C ILE A 85 1.03 7.48 9.23
N ASP A 86 -0.11 8.16 9.13
CA ASP A 86 -1.13 8.19 10.19
C ASP A 86 -2.10 7.03 10.11
N VAL A 87 -2.43 6.60 8.89
CA VAL A 87 -3.37 5.49 8.64
C VAL A 87 -2.97 4.77 7.37
N LEU A 88 -3.12 3.45 7.36
CA LEU A 88 -2.86 2.63 6.19
C LEU A 88 -4.18 2.13 5.63
N HIS A 89 -4.45 2.44 4.37
CA HIS A 89 -5.62 1.95 3.67
C HIS A 89 -5.18 0.90 2.65
N VAL A 90 -5.57 -0.35 2.88
CA VAL A 90 -5.22 -1.45 1.99
C VAL A 90 -6.42 -1.88 1.18
N HIS A 91 -6.16 -2.12 -0.09
CA HIS A 91 -7.16 -2.63 -1.02
C HIS A 91 -6.81 -4.08 -1.33
N TYR A 92 -7.77 -4.97 -1.12
CA TYR A 92 -7.64 -6.41 -1.31
C TYR A 92 -7.15 -7.14 -0.06
N ALA A 93 -7.83 -8.24 0.28
CA ALA A 93 -7.52 -8.97 1.51
C ALA A 93 -6.18 -9.69 1.42
N ILE A 94 -5.95 -10.41 0.34
CA ILE A 94 -4.73 -11.18 0.12
C ILE A 94 -4.09 -10.71 -1.17
N PRO A 95 -2.81 -10.33 -1.18
CA PRO A 95 -1.86 -10.38 -0.06
C PRO A 95 -1.82 -9.12 0.81
N HIS A 96 -2.55 -8.07 0.46
CA HIS A 96 -2.31 -6.72 0.99
C HIS A 96 -2.71 -6.57 2.46
N ALA A 97 -3.91 -7.02 2.84
CA ALA A 97 -4.31 -6.93 4.25
C ALA A 97 -3.45 -7.82 5.14
N TYR A 98 -3.02 -8.98 4.63
CA TYR A 98 -2.11 -9.85 5.36
C TYR A 98 -0.76 -9.18 5.60
N ALA A 99 -0.18 -8.58 4.56
CA ALA A 99 1.08 -7.85 4.69
C ALA A 99 0.95 -6.66 5.64
N ALA A 100 -0.18 -5.96 5.59
CA ALA A 100 -0.45 -4.85 6.50
C ALA A 100 -0.55 -5.31 7.96
N TYR A 101 -1.18 -6.45 8.20
CA TYR A 101 -1.25 -7.02 9.54
C TYR A 101 0.13 -7.36 10.08
N MET A 102 0.98 -7.99 9.26
CA MET A 102 2.36 -8.30 9.64
C MET A 102 3.13 -7.02 9.96
N THR A 103 2.97 -5.99 9.14
CA THR A 103 3.58 -4.67 9.36
C THR A 103 3.14 -4.08 10.69
N LYS A 104 1.85 -4.12 10.97
CA LYS A 104 1.29 -3.60 12.22
C LYS A 104 1.92 -4.27 13.43
N LYS A 105 2.09 -5.59 13.38
CA LYS A 105 2.72 -6.35 14.47
C LYS A 105 4.17 -5.93 14.67
N MET A 106 4.92 -5.78 13.59
CA MET A 106 6.31 -5.32 13.68
C MET A 106 6.41 -3.91 14.28
N LEU A 107 5.50 -3.00 13.89
CA LEU A 107 5.50 -1.64 14.40
C LEU A 107 5.08 -1.56 15.88
N GLU A 108 4.19 -2.42 16.33
CA GLU A 108 3.80 -2.49 17.74
C GLU A 108 5.00 -2.76 18.64
N ASP A 109 5.91 -3.62 18.21
CA ASP A 109 7.14 -3.92 18.95
C ASP A 109 8.06 -2.70 19.05
N MET A 110 7.89 -1.73 18.17
CA MET A 110 8.63 -0.46 18.17
C MET A 110 7.86 0.68 18.84
N GLY A 111 6.70 0.40 19.44
CA GLY A 111 5.87 1.40 20.09
C GLY A 111 5.06 2.26 19.13
N ILE A 112 4.91 1.84 17.87
CA ILE A 112 4.16 2.58 16.85
C ILE A 112 2.79 1.93 16.66
N LYS A 113 1.73 2.72 16.81
CA LYS A 113 0.36 2.28 16.53
C LYS A 113 -0.05 2.72 15.15
N LEU A 114 -0.53 1.78 14.34
CA LEU A 114 -0.94 2.04 12.97
C LEU A 114 -2.38 1.58 12.76
N PRO A 115 -3.33 2.49 12.63
CA PRO A 115 -4.69 2.12 12.21
C PRO A 115 -4.68 1.63 10.77
N ILE A 116 -5.42 0.55 10.51
CA ILE A 116 -5.54 -0.05 9.17
C ILE A 116 -7.01 -0.10 8.78
N VAL A 117 -7.29 0.38 7.56
CA VAL A 117 -8.59 0.24 6.91
C VAL A 117 -8.41 -0.68 5.71
N THR A 118 -9.28 -1.66 5.56
CA THR A 118 -9.23 -2.60 4.44
C THR A 118 -10.49 -2.48 3.61
N THR A 119 -10.32 -2.31 2.28
CA THR A 119 -11.43 -2.38 1.34
C THR A 119 -11.36 -3.68 0.57
N LEU A 120 -12.44 -4.46 0.66
CA LEU A 120 -12.60 -5.71 -0.07
C LEU A 120 -13.23 -5.42 -1.43
N HIS A 121 -12.82 -6.17 -2.45
CA HIS A 121 -13.22 -5.89 -3.84
C HIS A 121 -14.05 -6.99 -4.51
N GLY A 122 -14.51 -7.97 -3.76
CA GLY A 122 -15.36 -9.03 -4.26
C GLY A 122 -14.61 -10.32 -4.55
N THR A 123 -13.66 -10.31 -5.46
CA THR A 123 -12.89 -11.52 -5.79
C THR A 123 -12.03 -12.01 -4.63
N ASP A 124 -11.73 -11.18 -3.67
CA ASP A 124 -10.98 -11.54 -2.47
C ASP A 124 -11.88 -12.11 -1.35
N ILE A 125 -13.19 -12.15 -1.55
CA ILE A 125 -14.14 -12.68 -0.56
C ILE A 125 -15.10 -13.74 -1.13
N THR A 126 -15.06 -14.00 -2.42
CA THR A 126 -15.96 -14.93 -3.10
C THR A 126 -15.25 -16.10 -3.77
N LEU A 127 -14.20 -16.57 -3.16
CA LEU A 127 -13.42 -17.69 -3.69
C LEU A 127 -14.20 -19.01 -3.65
#